data_c7231388751d5225df6afcc4ce12b465
#
_entry.id   c7231388751d5225df6afcc4ce12b465
#
_cell.length_a   1.000
_cell.length_b   1.000
_cell.length_c   1.000
_cell.angle_alpha   90.00
_cell.angle_beta   90.00
_cell.angle_gamma   90.00
#
_symmetry.space_group_name_H-M   'P 1'
#
loop_
_entity.id
_entity.type
_entity.pdbx_description
1 polymer ?
#
loop_
_entity_poly.entity_id
_entity_poly.type
_entity_poly.pdbx_seq_one_letter_code
_entity_poly.pdbx_strand_id
1 'polypeptide(L)'
;MVRFTEALKAFNRTLILNNRLPKGIKTLNPFRDNERVFQWSDAFYDKLYSDTNSRRFILGINPGWLGEGQTGSPFTYTKRLYEYFGLGNPDNLTHEASSAFIYRMMDAFGGPSAFYSRFLVSSVCPLGFVIQKNGK
;
A
#
# COMPACT_ATOMS: atom_id res chain seq x y z
N MET A 1 23.09 10.44 -4.16
CA MET A 1 21.71 10.85 -3.79
C MET A 1 20.84 9.61 -3.78
N VAL A 2 20.19 9.31 -2.67
CA VAL A 2 19.27 8.16 -2.58
C VAL A 2 18.02 8.49 -3.40
N ARG A 3 17.59 7.58 -4.28
CA ARG A 3 16.36 7.76 -5.04
C ARG A 3 15.15 7.74 -4.08
N PHE A 4 14.11 8.49 -4.41
CA PHE A 4 12.91 8.59 -3.57
C PHE A 4 12.27 7.23 -3.27
N THR A 5 12.16 6.37 -4.29
CA THR A 5 11.65 5.01 -4.14
C THR A 5 12.50 4.16 -3.19
N GLU A 6 13.83 4.28 -3.22
CA GLU A 6 14.70 3.53 -2.31
C GLU A 6 14.51 3.95 -0.85
N ALA A 7 14.31 5.25 -0.60
CA ALA A 7 14.01 5.75 0.74
C ALA A 7 12.65 5.22 1.25
N LEU A 8 11.62 5.20 0.41
CA LEU A 8 10.30 4.65 0.74
C LEU A 8 10.37 3.14 1.04
N LYS A 9 11.04 2.38 0.19
CA LYS A 9 11.20 0.93 0.39
C LYS A 9 11.98 0.63 1.66
N ALA A 10 13.06 1.36 1.92
CA ALA A 10 13.84 1.23 3.15
C ALA A 10 12.99 1.55 4.39
N PHE A 11 12.21 2.61 4.35
CA PHE A 11 11.27 2.96 5.41
C PHE A 11 10.26 1.83 5.67
N ASN A 12 9.59 1.34 4.63
CA ASN A 12 8.61 0.26 4.75
C ASN A 12 9.22 -1.02 5.35
N ARG A 13 10.45 -1.38 4.97
CA ARG A 13 11.18 -2.54 5.50
C ARG A 13 11.53 -2.41 6.98
N THR A 14 11.71 -1.21 7.47
CA THR A 14 12.08 -0.95 8.87
C THR A 14 10.87 -0.81 9.80
N LEU A 15 9.66 -0.77 9.25
CA LEU A 15 8.44 -0.63 10.05
C LEU A 15 8.24 -1.81 10.99
N ILE A 16 8.27 -1.53 12.28
CA ILE A 16 8.00 -2.48 13.35
C ILE A 16 7.18 -1.77 14.42
N LEU A 17 6.12 -2.42 14.89
CA LEU A 17 5.42 -1.97 16.08
C LEU A 17 6.06 -2.60 17.31
N ASN A 18 6.70 -1.76 18.13
CA ASN A 18 7.33 -2.21 19.38
C ASN A 18 6.39 -2.15 20.58
N ASN A 19 5.18 -1.61 20.42
CA ASN A 19 4.21 -1.47 21.49
C ASN A 19 3.44 -2.77 21.69
N ARG A 20 3.15 -3.07 22.98
CA ARG A 20 2.31 -4.20 23.32
C ARG A 20 0.85 -3.92 22.91
N LEU A 21 0.31 -4.79 22.08
CA LEU A 21 -1.09 -4.70 21.66
C LEU A 21 -2.03 -5.32 22.68
N PRO A 22 -3.30 -4.88 22.74
CA PRO A 22 -4.33 -5.56 23.49
C PRO A 22 -4.48 -7.03 23.10
N LYS A 23 -4.95 -7.86 24.04
CA LYS A 23 -5.17 -9.28 23.80
C LYS A 23 -6.10 -9.50 22.59
N GLY A 24 -5.70 -10.39 21.69
CA GLY A 24 -6.48 -10.74 20.50
C GLY A 24 -6.30 -9.79 19.31
N ILE A 25 -5.47 -8.75 19.43
CA ILE A 25 -5.13 -7.88 18.31
C ILE A 25 -3.72 -8.22 17.80
N LYS A 26 -3.60 -8.35 16.47
CA LYS A 26 -2.32 -8.51 15.79
C LYS A 26 -2.09 -7.41 14.78
N THR A 27 -0.82 -7.06 14.58
CA THR A 27 -0.41 -6.23 13.44
C THR A 27 -0.49 -7.02 12.15
N LEU A 28 -0.89 -6.33 11.10
CA LEU A 28 -0.75 -6.75 9.72
C LEU A 28 0.33 -5.90 9.09
N ASN A 29 1.48 -6.50 8.82
CA ASN A 29 2.61 -5.81 8.20
C ASN A 29 2.84 -6.36 6.79
N PRO A 30 2.29 -5.71 5.75
CA PRO A 30 2.40 -6.18 4.37
C PRO A 30 3.85 -6.24 3.87
N PHE A 31 4.76 -5.50 4.50
CA PHE A 31 6.15 -5.42 4.11
C PHE A 31 7.03 -6.53 4.71
N ARG A 32 6.49 -7.36 5.61
CA ARG A 32 7.23 -8.40 6.34
C ARG A 32 6.51 -9.74 6.43
N ASP A 33 5.18 -9.74 6.49
CA ASP A 33 4.40 -10.94 6.79
C ASP A 33 4.25 -11.87 5.58
N ASN A 34 4.46 -11.34 4.35
CA ASN A 34 4.31 -12.10 3.12
C ASN A 34 5.28 -11.61 2.04
N GLU A 35 6.22 -12.47 1.66
CA GLU A 35 7.25 -12.17 0.66
C GLU A 35 6.66 -11.77 -0.71
N ARG A 36 5.57 -12.39 -1.13
CA ARG A 36 4.92 -12.07 -2.41
C ARG A 36 4.31 -10.67 -2.39
N VAL A 37 3.66 -10.30 -1.29
CA VAL A 37 3.11 -8.95 -1.10
C VAL A 37 4.24 -7.91 -1.09
N PHE A 38 5.33 -8.24 -0.43
CA PHE A 38 6.52 -7.40 -0.42
C PHE A 38 7.06 -7.15 -1.83
N GLN A 39 7.17 -8.19 -2.67
CA GLN A 39 7.61 -8.05 -4.06
C GLN A 39 6.65 -7.20 -4.90
N TRP A 40 5.33 -7.34 -4.71
CA TRP A 40 4.35 -6.49 -5.39
C TRP A 40 4.45 -5.03 -4.95
N SER A 41 4.61 -4.81 -3.65
CA SER A 41 4.81 -3.46 -3.10
C SER A 41 6.07 -2.82 -3.67
N ASP A 42 7.19 -3.52 -3.67
CA ASP A 42 8.46 -3.02 -4.24
C ASP A 42 8.29 -2.65 -5.72
N ALA A 43 7.67 -3.52 -6.52
CA ALA A 43 7.41 -3.26 -7.93
C ALA A 43 6.47 -2.06 -8.16
N PHE A 44 5.48 -1.88 -7.31
CA PHE A 44 4.59 -0.72 -7.33
C PHE A 44 5.36 0.59 -7.09
N TYR A 45 6.19 0.63 -6.05
CA TYR A 45 6.99 1.80 -5.73
C TYR A 45 8.04 2.10 -6.80
N ASP A 46 8.70 1.09 -7.33
CA ASP A 46 9.67 1.26 -8.42
C ASP A 46 9.01 1.82 -9.69
N LYS A 47 7.81 1.38 -10.00
CA LYS A 47 7.07 1.83 -11.18
C LYS A 47 6.62 3.28 -11.07
N LEU A 48 6.24 3.75 -9.89
CA LEU A 48 5.54 5.02 -9.70
C LEU A 48 6.38 6.12 -9.05
N TYR A 49 7.47 5.78 -8.36
CA TYR A 49 8.26 6.71 -7.56
C TYR A 49 9.76 6.69 -7.86
N SER A 50 10.17 6.17 -9.03
CA SER A 50 11.58 6.07 -9.42
C SER A 50 12.23 7.37 -9.89
N ASP A 51 11.45 8.45 -9.98
CA ASP A 51 11.94 9.79 -10.30
C ASP A 51 12.43 10.57 -9.05
N THR A 52 12.76 11.84 -9.24
CA THR A 52 13.19 12.77 -8.19
C THR A 52 12.19 13.92 -7.96
N ASN A 53 10.94 13.77 -8.41
CA ASN A 53 9.95 14.82 -8.32
C ASN A 53 9.60 15.17 -6.88
N SER A 54 9.39 16.45 -6.61
CA SER A 54 8.79 16.91 -5.37
C SER A 54 7.30 16.54 -5.33
N ARG A 55 6.84 16.01 -4.20
CA ARG A 55 5.47 15.51 -4.05
C ARG A 55 4.76 16.12 -2.85
N ARG A 56 3.45 16.26 -2.98
CA ARG A 56 2.53 16.53 -1.86
C ARG A 56 2.06 15.23 -1.25
N PHE A 57 1.83 15.23 0.06
CA PHE A 57 1.35 14.04 0.77
C PHE A 57 -0.18 13.96 0.73
N ILE A 58 -0.68 12.76 0.48
CA ILE A 58 -2.07 12.35 0.74
C ILE A 58 -1.99 11.23 1.77
N LEU A 59 -2.47 11.48 2.97
CA LEU A 59 -2.35 10.54 4.08
C LEU A 59 -3.71 9.95 4.46
N GLY A 60 -3.82 8.63 4.41
CA GLY A 60 -4.86 7.87 5.07
C GLY A 60 -4.54 7.63 6.56
N ILE A 61 -5.42 6.92 7.25
CA ILE A 61 -5.23 6.60 8.68
C ILE A 61 -4.31 5.38 8.82
N ASN A 62 -4.74 4.24 8.30
CA ASN A 62 -4.00 2.98 8.32
C ASN A 62 -4.53 2.01 7.26
N PRO A 63 -3.74 1.00 6.87
CA PRO A 63 -4.14 -0.03 5.91
C PRO A 63 -5.36 -0.83 6.36
N GLY A 64 -6.30 -1.02 5.43
CA GLY A 64 -7.34 -2.03 5.57
C GLY A 64 -6.79 -3.44 5.30
N TRP A 65 -7.33 -4.45 5.98
CA TRP A 65 -6.84 -5.83 5.84
C TRP A 65 -7.10 -6.45 4.46
N LEU A 66 -8.13 -5.99 3.73
CA LEU A 66 -8.43 -6.42 2.36
C LEU A 66 -7.72 -5.59 1.28
N GLY A 67 -7.16 -4.45 1.64
CA GLY A 67 -6.51 -3.52 0.72
C GLY A 67 -5.00 -3.51 0.85
N GLU A 68 -4.46 -2.41 1.32
CA GLU A 68 -3.02 -2.21 1.49
C GLU A 68 -2.35 -3.31 2.31
N GLY A 69 -3.07 -3.91 3.26
CA GLY A 69 -2.59 -5.06 4.02
C GLY A 69 -2.30 -6.31 3.16
N GLN A 70 -2.93 -6.43 1.99
CA GLN A 70 -2.71 -7.52 1.04
C GLN A 70 -1.86 -7.12 -0.17
N THR A 71 -1.64 -5.84 -0.40
CA THR A 71 -0.92 -5.36 -1.57
C THR A 71 0.36 -4.60 -1.24
N GLY A 72 0.47 -4.11 -0.02
CA GLY A 72 1.53 -3.19 0.39
C GLY A 72 1.51 -1.85 -0.35
N SER A 73 0.38 -1.50 -0.96
CA SER A 73 0.21 -0.30 -1.78
C SER A 73 -1.00 0.50 -1.29
N PRO A 74 -0.84 1.77 -0.89
CA PRO A 74 -1.89 2.58 -0.28
C PRO A 74 -3.13 2.71 -1.17
N PHE A 75 -4.33 2.54 -0.60
CA PHE A 75 -5.62 2.58 -1.29
C PHE A 75 -5.75 1.67 -2.52
N THR A 76 -4.83 0.70 -2.66
CA THR A 76 -4.73 -0.16 -3.83
C THR A 76 -5.10 -1.58 -3.46
N TYR A 77 -6.32 -1.97 -3.75
CA TYR A 77 -6.80 -3.34 -3.57
C TYR A 77 -6.27 -4.25 -4.69
N THR A 78 -6.32 -5.55 -4.49
CA THR A 78 -5.74 -6.52 -5.43
C THR A 78 -6.30 -6.38 -6.84
N LYS A 79 -7.59 -6.05 -6.98
CA LYS A 79 -8.21 -5.74 -8.28
C LYS A 79 -7.51 -4.58 -8.98
N ARG A 80 -7.29 -3.46 -8.28
CA ARG A 80 -6.65 -2.27 -8.87
C ARG A 80 -5.17 -2.49 -9.14
N LEU A 81 -4.49 -3.21 -8.25
CA LEU A 81 -3.09 -3.59 -8.44
C LEU A 81 -2.92 -4.39 -9.74
N TYR A 82 -3.84 -5.32 -10.00
CA TYR A 82 -3.82 -6.12 -11.21
C TYR A 82 -4.20 -5.31 -12.46
N GLU A 83 -5.36 -4.63 -12.42
CA GLU A 83 -5.90 -3.90 -13.58
C GLU A 83 -4.99 -2.77 -14.06
N TYR A 84 -4.38 -2.00 -13.17
CA TYR A 84 -3.60 -0.81 -13.51
C TYR A 84 -2.10 -1.09 -13.67
N PHE A 85 -1.58 -2.10 -13.00
CA PHE A 85 -0.12 -2.32 -12.91
C PHE A 85 0.32 -3.71 -13.36
N GLY A 86 -0.61 -4.63 -13.59
CA GLY A 86 -0.29 -6.02 -13.94
C GLY A 86 0.39 -6.78 -12.79
N LEU A 87 0.19 -6.33 -11.56
CA LEU A 87 0.74 -6.92 -10.34
C LEU A 87 -0.36 -7.62 -9.53
N GLY A 88 0.00 -8.62 -8.76
CA GLY A 88 -0.96 -9.32 -7.92
C GLY A 88 -1.42 -10.65 -8.50
N ASN A 89 -2.45 -11.23 -7.87
CA ASN A 89 -3.05 -12.50 -8.28
C ASN A 89 -4.43 -12.26 -8.90
N PRO A 90 -4.64 -12.58 -10.18
CA PRO A 90 -5.94 -12.42 -10.84
C PRO A 90 -7.04 -13.31 -10.27
N ASP A 91 -6.67 -14.39 -9.58
CA ASP A 91 -7.64 -15.34 -9.00
C ASP A 91 -8.18 -14.87 -7.64
N ASN A 92 -7.63 -13.80 -7.07
CA ASN A 92 -8.04 -13.26 -5.77
C ASN A 92 -8.16 -11.74 -5.84
N LEU A 93 -9.24 -11.25 -6.45
CA LEU A 93 -9.48 -9.83 -6.64
C LEU A 93 -10.39 -9.28 -5.53
N THR A 94 -9.82 -8.48 -4.65
CA THR A 94 -10.58 -7.71 -3.64
C THR A 94 -10.91 -6.32 -4.16
N HIS A 95 -12.00 -5.76 -3.68
CA HIS A 95 -12.50 -4.45 -4.08
C HIS A 95 -13.15 -3.72 -2.91
N GLU A 96 -12.96 -2.41 -2.84
CA GLU A 96 -13.61 -1.53 -1.88
C GLU A 96 -13.94 -0.16 -2.51
N ALA A 97 -15.00 0.48 -2.00
CA ALA A 97 -15.48 1.76 -2.51
C ALA A 97 -14.43 2.89 -2.43
N SER A 98 -13.62 2.92 -1.37
CA SER A 98 -12.53 3.90 -1.20
C SER A 98 -11.48 3.79 -2.31
N SER A 99 -11.07 2.58 -2.64
CA SER A 99 -10.14 2.31 -3.75
C SER A 99 -10.76 2.73 -5.09
N ALA A 100 -12.04 2.40 -5.33
CA ALA A 100 -12.73 2.80 -6.55
C ALA A 100 -12.79 4.32 -6.70
N PHE A 101 -13.06 5.06 -5.61
CA PHE A 101 -13.08 6.51 -5.62
C PHE A 101 -11.71 7.10 -5.94
N ILE A 102 -10.66 6.65 -5.25
CA ILE A 102 -9.29 7.13 -5.44
C ILE A 102 -8.83 6.89 -6.87
N TYR A 103 -9.08 5.72 -7.44
CA TYR A 103 -8.66 5.41 -8.81
C TYR A 103 -9.45 6.19 -9.87
N ARG A 104 -10.75 6.46 -9.68
CA ARG A 104 -11.49 7.39 -10.54
C ARG A 104 -10.91 8.81 -10.48
N MET A 105 -10.53 9.28 -9.30
CA MET A 105 -9.86 10.56 -9.15
C MET A 105 -8.50 10.58 -9.87
N MET A 106 -7.71 9.51 -9.76
CA MET A 106 -6.44 9.36 -10.49
C MET A 106 -6.65 9.41 -12.01
N ASP A 107 -7.65 8.69 -12.51
CA ASP A 107 -7.99 8.68 -13.94
C ASP A 107 -8.39 10.08 -14.43
N ALA A 108 -9.21 10.79 -13.66
CA ALA A 108 -9.59 12.16 -13.95
C ALA A 108 -8.40 13.15 -13.91
N PHE A 109 -7.40 12.87 -13.11
CA PHE A 109 -6.17 13.67 -13.02
C PHE A 109 -5.23 13.46 -14.21
N GLY A 110 -5.40 12.41 -14.99
CA GLY A 110 -4.56 12.04 -16.12
C GLY A 110 -3.91 10.67 -16.04
N GLY A 111 -4.39 9.84 -15.10
CA GLY A 111 -3.91 8.48 -14.86
C GLY A 111 -2.92 8.37 -13.71
N PRO A 112 -2.61 7.12 -13.29
CA PRO A 112 -1.73 6.86 -12.16
C PRO A 112 -0.35 7.50 -12.28
N SER A 113 0.31 7.42 -13.43
CA SER A 113 1.65 8.01 -13.61
C SER A 113 1.65 9.52 -13.41
N ALA A 114 0.66 10.23 -13.96
CA ALA A 114 0.50 11.67 -13.77
C ALA A 114 0.21 12.01 -12.30
N PHE A 115 -0.67 11.25 -11.66
CA PHE A 115 -1.05 11.45 -10.27
C PHE A 115 0.13 11.21 -9.32
N TYR A 116 0.77 10.06 -9.40
CA TYR A 116 1.88 9.70 -8.52
C TYR A 116 3.17 10.50 -8.78
N SER A 117 3.29 11.16 -9.93
CA SER A 117 4.38 12.13 -10.16
C SER A 117 4.24 13.39 -9.30
N ARG A 118 3.03 13.69 -8.80
CA ARG A 118 2.70 14.89 -8.00
C ARG A 118 2.39 14.59 -6.54
N PHE A 119 1.94 13.37 -6.24
CA PHE A 119 1.49 12.99 -4.92
C PHE A 119 2.18 11.74 -4.42
N LEU A 120 2.53 11.75 -3.12
CA LEU A 120 2.84 10.56 -2.37
C LEU A 120 1.59 10.18 -1.56
N VAL A 121 1.06 8.99 -1.83
CA VAL A 121 -0.03 8.43 -1.05
C VAL A 121 0.55 7.47 -0.01
N SER A 122 0.18 7.67 1.24
CA SER A 122 0.64 6.86 2.36
C SER A 122 -0.38 6.86 3.49
N SER A 123 -0.03 6.29 4.62
CA SER A 123 -0.84 6.26 5.84
C SER A 123 -0.07 6.85 7.01
N VAL A 124 -0.78 7.45 7.96
CA VAL A 124 -0.18 7.93 9.22
C VAL A 124 0.44 6.76 9.99
N CYS A 125 -0.25 5.61 10.01
CA CYS A 125 0.29 4.35 10.49
C CYS A 125 0.23 3.33 9.34
N PRO A 126 1.33 3.02 8.65
CA PRO A 126 1.34 2.10 7.50
C PRO A 126 1.22 0.62 7.90
N LEU A 127 0.78 0.33 9.11
CA LEU A 127 0.49 -1.01 9.61
C LEU A 127 -1.00 -1.19 9.84
N GLY A 128 -1.53 -2.33 9.40
CA GLY A 128 -2.90 -2.72 9.68
C GLY A 128 -3.03 -3.44 11.04
N PHE A 129 -4.26 -3.58 11.50
CA PHE A 129 -4.58 -4.30 12.72
C PHE A 129 -5.75 -5.24 12.46
N VAL A 130 -5.63 -6.46 12.94
CA VAL A 130 -6.67 -7.49 12.81
C VAL A 130 -7.00 -8.08 14.18
N ILE A 131 -8.27 -8.38 14.40
CA ILE A 131 -8.74 -9.07 15.58
C ILE A 131 -8.71 -10.57 15.29
N GLN A 132 -7.94 -11.33 16.06
CA GLN A 132 -8.06 -12.79 16.08
C GLN A 132 -9.29 -13.19 16.88
N LYS A 133 -10.37 -13.54 16.20
CA LYS A 133 -11.46 -14.28 16.85
C LYS A 133 -10.98 -15.72 17.06
N ASN A 134 -11.14 -16.22 18.31
CA ASN A 134 -10.72 -17.54 18.74
C ASN A 134 -10.84 -18.59 17.62
N GLY A 135 -9.70 -19.10 17.14
CA GLY A 135 -9.61 -20.33 16.35
C GLY A 135 -10.05 -20.26 14.88
N LYS A 136 -10.26 -19.09 14.28
CA LYS A 136 -10.46 -18.97 12.82
C LYS A 136 -9.68 -17.81 12.24
#